data_4c5e3d6d7440608e115e198d4b62a9f1
#
_entry.id   4c5e3d6d7440608e115e198d4b62a9f1
#
_cell.length_a   1.000
_cell.length_b   1.000
_cell.length_c   1.000
_cell.angle_alpha   90.00
_cell.angle_beta   90.00
_cell.angle_gamma   90.00
#
_symmetry.space_group_name_H-M   'P 1'
#
loop_
_entity.id
_entity.type
_entity.pdbx_description
1 polymer ?
#
loop_
_entity_poly.entity_id
_entity_poly.type
_entity_poly.pdbx_seq_one_letter_code
_entity_poly.pdbx_strand_id
1 'polypeptide(L)'
;MKLINILDNLDILSEVVIWNFNEAEDTNWEEPTFEGCVMDVPYYLTKISLLTPEECEEHDIEGPMRTTTYKRKTDAGIERSVSALIIFVKER
;
A
#
# COMPACT_ATOMS: atom_id res chain seq x y z
N MET A 1 -8.42 -9.83 -7.21
CA MET A 1 -6.96 -9.92 -7.45
C MET A 1 -6.23 -9.81 -6.13
N LYS A 2 -5.31 -10.73 -5.88
CA LYS A 2 -4.51 -10.71 -4.66
C LYS A 2 -3.31 -9.77 -4.80
N LEU A 3 -2.85 -9.23 -3.68
CA LEU A 3 -1.71 -8.31 -3.64
C LEU A 3 -0.47 -8.92 -4.31
N ILE A 4 -0.21 -10.21 -4.11
CA ILE A 4 0.96 -10.87 -4.70
C ILE A 4 1.00 -10.72 -6.23
N ASN A 5 -0.16 -10.70 -6.90
CA ASN A 5 -0.22 -10.55 -8.35
C ASN A 5 0.28 -9.19 -8.82
N ILE A 6 0.13 -8.17 -7.98
CA ILE A 6 0.66 -6.83 -8.26
C ILE A 6 2.16 -6.79 -7.96
N LEU A 7 2.56 -7.33 -6.80
CA LEU A 7 3.96 -7.28 -6.36
C LEU A 7 4.88 -8.05 -7.30
N ASP A 8 4.42 -9.16 -7.88
CA ASP A 8 5.21 -9.97 -8.82
C ASP A 8 5.57 -9.22 -10.11
N ASN A 9 4.81 -8.16 -10.43
CA ASN A 9 5.06 -7.35 -11.62
C ASN A 9 5.88 -6.09 -11.31
N LEU A 10 6.28 -5.91 -10.06
CA LEU A 10 7.08 -4.76 -9.62
C LEU A 10 8.52 -5.19 -9.36
N ASP A 11 9.43 -4.22 -9.47
CA ASP A 11 10.80 -4.41 -9.02
C ASP A 11 10.81 -4.61 -7.50
N ILE A 12 11.66 -5.51 -7.01
CA ILE A 12 11.75 -5.80 -5.58
C ILE A 12 12.18 -4.60 -4.74
N LEU A 13 12.82 -3.61 -5.34
CA LEU A 13 13.23 -2.37 -4.68
C LEU A 13 12.22 -1.25 -4.82
N SER A 14 11.12 -1.47 -5.55
CA SER A 14 10.06 -0.47 -5.68
C SER A 14 9.41 -0.19 -4.34
N GLU A 15 9.10 1.09 -4.09
CA GLU A 15 8.43 1.52 -2.87
C GLU A 15 6.93 1.32 -2.98
N VAL A 16 6.33 0.73 -1.95
CA VAL A 16 4.88 0.54 -1.86
C VAL A 16 4.37 0.99 -0.50
N VAL A 17 3.13 1.47 -0.47
CA VAL A 17 2.41 1.82 0.76
C VAL A 17 1.11 1.04 0.75
N ILE A 18 0.90 0.18 1.72
CA ILE A 18 -0.24 -0.73 1.76
C ILE A 18 -1.17 -0.38 2.92
N TRP A 19 -2.45 -0.21 2.60
CA TRP A 19 -3.52 0.04 3.56
C TRP A 19 -4.44 -1.18 3.60
N ASN A 20 -4.52 -1.83 4.78
CA ASN A 20 -5.41 -2.98 4.97
C ASN A 20 -6.69 -2.53 5.66
N PHE A 21 -7.81 -2.62 4.93
CA PHE A 21 -9.13 -2.18 5.40
C PHE A 21 -9.84 -3.17 6.31
N ASN A 22 -9.26 -4.33 6.58
CA ASN A 22 -9.81 -5.26 7.53
C ASN A 22 -9.86 -4.70 8.95
N GLU A 23 -8.95 -3.80 9.23
CA GLU A 23 -8.85 -3.11 10.50
C GLU A 23 -9.57 -1.76 10.45
N ALA A 24 -10.54 -1.62 9.53
CA ALA A 24 -11.18 -0.35 9.23
C ALA A 24 -11.88 0.31 10.42
N GLU A 25 -12.35 -0.48 11.40
CA GLU A 25 -12.94 0.06 12.61
C GLU A 25 -11.90 0.78 13.47
N ASP A 26 -10.64 0.36 13.35
CA ASP A 26 -9.49 0.93 14.05
C ASP A 26 -8.51 1.60 13.08
N THR A 27 -8.94 1.84 11.83
CA THR A 27 -8.03 2.39 10.82
C THR A 27 -7.51 3.75 11.23
N ASN A 28 -6.20 3.80 11.47
CA ASN A 28 -5.49 5.03 11.66
C ASN A 28 -4.97 5.50 10.30
N TRP A 29 -5.64 6.49 9.71
CA TRP A 29 -5.26 7.02 8.40
C TRP A 29 -3.92 7.75 8.41
N GLU A 30 -3.32 7.94 9.57
CA GLU A 30 -2.00 8.54 9.71
C GLU A 30 -0.88 7.52 9.47
N GLU A 31 -1.16 6.24 9.70
CA GLU A 31 -0.16 5.18 9.57
C GLU A 31 -0.66 4.06 8.64
N PRO A 32 0.04 3.80 7.51
CA PRO A 32 -0.28 2.67 6.67
C PRO A 32 0.06 1.35 7.38
N THR A 33 -0.56 0.27 6.91
CA THR A 33 -0.27 -1.08 7.40
C THR A 33 1.17 -1.48 7.10
N PHE A 34 1.67 -1.07 5.94
CA PHE A 34 3.06 -1.30 5.54
C PHE A 34 3.54 -0.16 4.65
N GLU A 35 4.79 0.23 4.83
CA GLU A 35 5.48 1.20 3.98
C GLU A 35 6.92 0.75 3.81
N GLY A 36 7.36 0.57 2.56
CA GLY A 36 8.72 0.15 2.26
C GLY A 36 8.84 -0.52 0.91
N CYS A 37 9.91 -1.29 0.72
CA CYS A 37 10.17 -1.97 -0.54
C CYS A 37 9.31 -3.23 -0.71
N VAL A 38 9.05 -3.57 -1.97
CA VAL A 38 8.30 -4.80 -2.32
C VAL A 38 8.89 -6.02 -1.62
N MET A 39 10.21 -6.16 -1.59
CA MET A 39 10.89 -7.31 -0.99
C MET A 39 10.63 -7.46 0.51
N ASP A 40 10.27 -6.39 1.19
CA ASP A 40 10.06 -6.38 2.64
C ASP A 40 8.59 -6.55 3.03
N VAL A 41 7.67 -6.66 2.07
CA VAL A 41 6.25 -6.82 2.34
C VAL A 41 6.01 -8.12 3.10
N PRO A 42 5.35 -8.08 4.28
CA PRO A 42 5.05 -9.28 5.04
C PRO A 42 4.26 -10.29 4.23
N TYR A 43 4.61 -11.56 4.36
CA TYR A 43 3.99 -12.63 3.59
C TYR A 43 2.46 -12.68 3.73
N TYR A 44 1.95 -12.44 4.93
CA TYR A 44 0.50 -12.49 5.16
C TYR A 44 -0.26 -11.45 4.33
N LEU A 45 0.35 -10.27 4.08
CA LEU A 45 -0.28 -9.23 3.25
C LEU A 45 -0.38 -9.64 1.79
N THR A 46 0.56 -10.44 1.29
CA THR A 46 0.59 -10.83 -0.12
C THR A 46 -0.63 -11.66 -0.54
N LYS A 47 -1.28 -12.30 0.41
CA LYS A 47 -2.46 -13.15 0.20
C LYS A 47 -3.77 -12.39 0.22
N ILE A 48 -3.76 -11.15 0.66
CA ILE A 48 -4.96 -10.33 0.80
C ILE A 48 -5.38 -9.78 -0.56
N SER A 49 -6.68 -9.70 -0.79
CA SER A 49 -7.22 -9.19 -2.06
C SER A 49 -7.28 -7.68 -2.08
N LEU A 50 -7.09 -7.10 -3.27
CA LEU A 50 -7.29 -5.68 -3.50
C LEU A 50 -8.78 -5.32 -3.30
N LEU A 51 -9.05 -4.07 -2.96
CA LEU A 51 -10.42 -3.58 -2.90
C LEU A 51 -11.10 -3.73 -4.26
N THR A 52 -12.38 -4.12 -4.25
CA THR A 52 -13.21 -4.10 -5.45
C THR A 52 -13.62 -2.67 -5.77
N PRO A 53 -14.09 -2.38 -7.01
CA PRO A 53 -14.61 -1.05 -7.36
C PRO A 53 -15.71 -0.58 -6.41
N GLU A 54 -16.60 -1.47 -5.98
CA GLU A 54 -17.68 -1.17 -5.06
C GLU A 54 -17.15 -0.77 -3.67
N GLU A 55 -16.15 -1.50 -3.19
CA GLU A 55 -15.50 -1.17 -1.90
C GLU A 55 -14.78 0.17 -1.97
N CYS A 56 -14.15 0.47 -3.11
CA CYS A 56 -13.52 1.77 -3.32
C CYS A 56 -14.54 2.90 -3.25
N GLU A 57 -15.72 2.73 -3.85
CA GLU A 57 -16.79 3.72 -3.76
C GLU A 57 -17.27 3.93 -2.32
N GLU A 58 -17.43 2.83 -1.56
CA GLU A 58 -17.84 2.90 -0.16
C GLU A 58 -16.88 3.71 0.70
N HIS A 59 -15.59 3.68 0.39
CA HIS A 59 -14.55 4.38 1.12
C HIS A 59 -14.14 5.72 0.49
N ASP A 60 -14.84 6.14 -0.57
CA ASP A 60 -14.55 7.37 -1.31
C ASP A 60 -13.12 7.37 -1.88
N ILE A 61 -12.72 6.24 -2.44
CA ILE A 61 -11.41 6.02 -3.05
C ILE A 61 -11.60 5.82 -4.56
N GLU A 62 -10.79 6.48 -5.37
CA GLU A 62 -10.89 6.39 -6.84
C GLU A 62 -10.57 5.00 -7.39
N GLY A 63 -9.68 4.26 -6.73
CA GLY A 63 -9.32 2.91 -7.15
C GLY A 63 -8.40 2.25 -6.14
N PRO A 64 -8.15 0.92 -6.29
CA PRO A 64 -7.36 0.17 -5.32
C PRO A 64 -5.86 0.45 -5.36
N MET A 65 -5.40 1.15 -6.39
CA MET A 65 -3.97 1.48 -6.56
C MET A 65 -3.81 2.86 -7.15
N ARG A 66 -2.79 3.57 -6.71
CA ARG A 66 -2.39 4.83 -7.34
C ARG A 66 -0.92 5.14 -7.03
N THR A 67 -0.26 5.86 -7.94
CA THR A 67 1.10 6.33 -7.72
C THR A 67 1.08 7.66 -6.98
N THR A 68 1.97 7.82 -6.02
CA THR A 68 2.14 9.07 -5.30
C THR A 68 3.63 9.39 -5.13
N THR A 69 3.91 10.66 -4.85
CA THR A 69 5.27 11.09 -4.47
C THR A 69 5.19 11.70 -3.08
N TYR A 70 6.08 11.28 -2.21
CA TYR A 70 6.15 11.82 -0.85
C TYR A 70 7.61 12.07 -0.46
N LYS A 71 7.80 12.84 0.59
CA LYS A 71 9.14 13.14 1.10
C LYS A 71 9.46 12.22 2.28
N ARG A 72 10.66 11.65 2.24
CA ARG A 72 11.18 10.80 3.30
C ARG A 72 12.49 11.39 3.78
N LYS A 73 12.69 11.43 5.10
CA LYS A 73 13.98 11.80 5.69
C LYS A 73 14.87 10.56 5.81
N THR A 74 16.11 10.70 5.36
CA THR A 74 17.12 9.68 5.58
C THR A 74 17.66 9.77 7.02
N ASP A 75 18.44 8.79 7.43
CA ASP A 75 19.10 8.78 8.76
C ASP A 75 20.03 9.98 8.96
N ALA A 76 20.53 10.54 7.85
CA ALA A 76 21.34 11.74 7.85
C ALA A 76 20.52 13.04 7.91
N GLY A 77 19.20 12.95 8.00
CA GLY A 77 18.30 14.11 8.03
C GLY A 77 18.05 14.75 6.68
N ILE A 78 18.47 14.12 5.59
CA ILE A 78 18.28 14.64 4.22
C ILE A 78 16.89 14.23 3.73
N GLU A 79 16.09 15.20 3.25
CA GLU A 79 14.81 14.90 2.61
C GLU A 79 15.02 14.41 1.18
N ARG A 80 14.32 13.34 0.83
CA ARG A 80 14.31 12.80 -0.53
C ARG A 80 12.86 12.62 -0.99
N SER A 81 12.61 12.95 -2.27
CA SER A 81 11.33 12.64 -2.90
C SER A 81 11.34 11.18 -3.34
N VAL A 82 10.32 10.43 -2.91
CA VAL A 82 10.18 9.01 -3.22
C VAL A 82 8.86 8.81 -3.93
N SER A 83 8.89 8.16 -5.09
CA SER A 83 7.68 7.71 -5.76
C SER A 83 7.29 6.35 -5.22
N ALA A 84 6.03 6.20 -4.87
CA ALA A 84 5.51 4.95 -4.31
C ALA A 84 4.18 4.59 -4.94
N LEU A 85 3.87 3.30 -4.96
CA LEU A 85 2.56 2.80 -5.33
C LEU A 85 1.75 2.59 -4.05
N ILE A 86 0.62 3.31 -3.94
CA ILE A 86 -0.32 3.10 -2.84
C ILE A 86 -1.28 2.00 -3.25
N ILE A 87 -1.47 1.01 -2.37
CA ILE A 87 -2.32 -0.15 -2.63
C ILE A 87 -3.28 -0.32 -1.45
N PHE A 88 -4.56 -0.46 -1.77
CA PHE A 88 -5.61 -0.71 -0.78
C PHE A 88 -6.07 -2.16 -0.88
N VAL A 89 -6.01 -2.88 0.23
CA VAL A 89 -6.38 -4.29 0.32
C VAL A 89 -7.41 -4.50 1.42
N LYS A 90 -8.15 -5.62 1.31
CA LYS A 90 -9.12 -6.02 2.33
C LYS A 90 -9.18 -7.53 2.37
N GLU A 91 -9.05 -8.10 3.54
CA GLU A 91 -9.23 -9.53 3.77
C GLU A 91 -10.70 -9.89 3.67
N ARG A 92 -11.00 -11.01 2.99
CA ARG A 92 -12.37 -11.48 2.76
C ARG A 92 -12.56 -12.89 3.26
#